data_0aa90b35a66504d45f35b6fbbde9c8cc
#
_entry.id   0aa90b35a66504d45f35b6fbbde9c8cc
#
_cell.length_a   1.000
_cell.length_b   1.000
_cell.length_c   1.000
_cell.angle_alpha   90.00
_cell.angle_beta   90.00
_cell.angle_gamma   90.00
#
_symmetry.space_group_name_H-M   'P 1'
#
loop_
_entity.id
_entity.type
_entity.pdbx_description
1 polymer ?
#
loop_
_entity_poly.entity_id
_entity_poly.type
_entity_poly.pdbx_seq_one_letter_code
_entity_poly.pdbx_strand_id
1 'polypeptide(L)'
;IELSILFEEFGKALVIEPYLATIVLSGTLLDKSTYAEKIDLIDKISSGDIHISLGYAEADKGYDYLSPSTSLDSDNILNGSKTLVLNGSNAKKLIISCMKDNEFNLIILDSDTDGVSINSFSTVDGQSCSEISFENVVVNDSNIVASGDEAINLLNETINLAVLCVSAEAVGCMESCYFKTLEYTKGREQFG
;
A
#
# COMPACT_ATOMS: atom_id res chain seq x y z
N ILE A 1 -2.68 -8.23 -17.19
CA ILE A 1 -3.15 -9.63 -17.33
C ILE A 1 -2.40 -10.52 -16.35
N GLU A 2 -1.06 -10.52 -16.34
CA GLU A 2 -0.25 -11.42 -15.48
C GLU A 2 -0.57 -11.24 -13.99
N LEU A 3 -0.67 -10.01 -13.53
CA LEU A 3 -1.02 -9.72 -12.12
C LEU A 3 -2.41 -10.24 -11.74
N SER A 4 -3.41 -10.14 -12.62
CA SER A 4 -4.75 -10.66 -12.29
C SER A 4 -4.77 -12.19 -12.18
N ILE A 5 -4.01 -12.89 -13.01
CA ILE A 5 -3.86 -14.35 -12.90
C ILE A 5 -3.17 -14.72 -11.58
N LEU A 6 -2.10 -14.01 -11.22
CA LEU A 6 -1.37 -14.26 -9.98
C LEU A 6 -2.24 -14.02 -8.74
N PHE A 7 -2.99 -12.91 -8.71
CA PHE A 7 -3.86 -12.58 -7.58
C PHE A 7 -5.07 -13.51 -7.47
N GLU A 8 -5.59 -14.03 -8.58
CA GLU A 8 -6.60 -15.08 -8.54
C GLU A 8 -6.07 -16.34 -7.83
N GLU A 9 -4.84 -16.76 -8.13
CA GLU A 9 -4.20 -17.90 -7.45
C GLU A 9 -3.89 -17.57 -5.98
N PHE A 10 -3.52 -16.33 -5.64
CA PHE A 10 -3.35 -15.89 -4.26
C PHE A 10 -4.67 -16.00 -3.48
N GLY A 11 -5.79 -15.61 -4.08
CA GLY A 11 -7.11 -15.76 -3.47
C GLY A 11 -7.50 -17.21 -3.22
N LYS A 12 -7.20 -18.12 -4.14
CA LYS A 12 -7.45 -19.57 -3.96
C LYS A 12 -6.68 -20.15 -2.78
N ALA A 13 -5.45 -19.66 -2.56
CA ALA A 13 -4.53 -20.14 -1.52
C ALA A 13 -4.59 -19.32 -0.22
N LEU A 14 -5.31 -18.20 -0.18
CA LEU A 14 -5.34 -17.24 0.93
C LEU A 14 -3.93 -16.76 1.33
N VAL A 15 -3.18 -16.29 0.34
CA VAL A 15 -1.82 -15.79 0.50
C VAL A 15 -1.83 -14.49 1.30
N ILE A 16 -1.00 -14.42 2.34
CA ILE A 16 -0.90 -13.26 3.26
C ILE A 16 0.39 -12.44 3.09
N GLU A 17 1.28 -12.86 2.21
CA GLU A 17 2.51 -12.15 1.91
C GLU A 17 2.23 -10.76 1.35
N PRO A 18 3.05 -9.75 1.68
CA PRO A 18 2.75 -8.34 1.39
C PRO A 18 2.98 -7.95 -0.07
N TYR A 19 2.55 -8.80 -1.01
CA TYR A 19 2.72 -8.57 -2.44
C TYR A 19 1.95 -7.33 -2.91
N LEU A 20 0.71 -7.17 -2.43
CA LEU A 20 -0.10 -5.99 -2.72
C LEU A 20 0.59 -4.71 -2.24
N ALA A 21 1.06 -4.68 -0.99
CA ALA A 21 1.69 -3.50 -0.40
C ALA A 21 3.00 -3.12 -1.09
N THR A 22 3.90 -4.09 -1.26
CA THR A 22 5.28 -3.83 -1.69
C THR A 22 5.42 -3.79 -3.20
N ILE A 23 4.82 -4.75 -3.92
CA ILE A 23 4.99 -4.85 -5.38
C ILE A 23 3.95 -3.99 -6.11
N VAL A 24 2.66 -4.17 -5.80
CA VAL A 24 1.60 -3.50 -6.56
C VAL A 24 1.51 -2.02 -6.20
N LEU A 25 1.39 -1.69 -4.91
CA LEU A 25 1.24 -0.30 -4.49
C LEU A 25 2.56 0.47 -4.60
N SER A 26 3.61 0.03 -3.91
CA SER A 26 4.86 0.80 -3.83
C SER A 26 5.77 0.62 -5.05
N GLY A 27 5.96 -0.63 -5.49
CA GLY A 27 6.84 -0.95 -6.62
C GLY A 27 6.35 -0.36 -7.93
N THR A 28 5.05 -0.50 -8.25
CA THR A 28 4.48 0.06 -9.49
C THR A 28 4.51 1.59 -9.48
N LEU A 29 4.23 2.22 -8.32
CA LEU A 29 4.29 3.67 -8.18
C LEU A 29 5.71 4.17 -8.48
N LEU A 30 6.72 3.55 -7.88
CA LEU A 30 8.13 3.90 -8.11
C LEU A 30 8.53 3.67 -9.57
N ASP A 31 8.17 2.54 -10.17
CA ASP A 31 8.53 2.23 -11.56
C ASP A 31 8.02 3.30 -12.53
N LYS A 32 6.80 3.76 -12.35
CA LYS A 32 6.17 4.80 -13.18
C LYS A 32 6.61 6.22 -12.85
N SER A 33 7.20 6.46 -11.69
CA SER A 33 7.66 7.78 -11.26
C SER A 33 8.92 8.22 -11.99
N THR A 34 9.25 9.51 -11.85
CA THR A 34 10.53 10.09 -12.28
C THR A 34 11.59 10.11 -11.17
N TYR A 35 11.31 9.44 -10.03
CA TYR A 35 12.17 9.42 -8.86
C TYR A 35 13.58 8.91 -9.17
N ALA A 36 14.61 9.64 -8.73
CA ALA A 36 15.98 9.38 -9.13
C ALA A 36 16.52 8.02 -8.65
N GLU A 37 16.13 7.58 -7.44
CA GLU A 37 16.61 6.33 -6.84
C GLU A 37 15.71 5.13 -7.15
N LYS A 38 14.71 5.27 -8.03
CA LYS A 38 13.70 4.23 -8.26
C LYS A 38 14.29 2.87 -8.67
N ILE A 39 15.32 2.87 -9.52
CA ILE A 39 15.93 1.64 -10.02
C ILE A 39 16.55 0.83 -8.88
N ASP A 40 17.34 1.46 -8.01
CA ASP A 40 17.95 0.82 -6.85
C ASP A 40 16.89 0.27 -5.88
N LEU A 41 15.81 1.03 -5.66
CA LEU A 41 14.72 0.60 -4.80
C LEU A 41 13.94 -0.59 -5.39
N ILE A 42 13.65 -0.57 -6.69
CA ILE A 42 12.98 -1.66 -7.39
C ILE A 42 13.83 -2.93 -7.38
N ASP A 43 15.14 -2.83 -7.58
CA ASP A 43 16.06 -3.96 -7.50
C ASP A 43 16.05 -4.57 -6.08
N LYS A 44 16.07 -3.75 -5.04
CA LYS A 44 15.98 -4.20 -3.64
C LYS A 44 14.62 -4.81 -3.28
N ILE A 45 13.52 -4.27 -3.82
CA ILE A 45 12.20 -4.88 -3.69
C ILE A 45 12.17 -6.25 -4.38
N SER A 46 12.70 -6.33 -5.59
CA SER A 46 12.68 -7.54 -6.41
C SER A 46 13.55 -8.66 -5.82
N SER A 47 14.66 -8.32 -5.15
CA SER A 47 15.50 -9.28 -4.42
C SER A 47 14.91 -9.70 -3.07
N GLY A 48 13.89 -8.98 -2.58
CA GLY A 48 13.32 -9.21 -1.24
C GLY A 48 14.14 -8.59 -0.10
N ASP A 49 15.10 -7.74 -0.39
CA ASP A 49 15.97 -7.11 0.63
C ASP A 49 15.22 -6.06 1.45
N ILE A 50 14.23 -5.39 0.85
CA ILE A 50 13.41 -4.39 1.53
C ILE A 50 11.93 -4.51 1.18
N HIS A 51 11.09 -4.09 2.12
CA HIS A 51 9.70 -3.75 1.88
C HIS A 51 9.52 -2.23 1.86
N ILE A 52 8.63 -1.76 0.99
CA ILE A 52 8.19 -0.37 0.95
C ILE A 52 6.67 -0.38 1.06
N SER A 53 6.11 0.52 1.86
CA SER A 53 4.66 0.64 2.04
C SER A 53 4.16 2.03 1.65
N LEU A 54 2.93 2.08 1.12
CA LEU A 54 2.28 3.30 0.69
C LEU A 54 1.22 3.73 1.72
N GLY A 55 1.40 4.90 2.33
CA GLY A 55 0.45 5.55 3.22
C GLY A 55 -0.28 6.68 2.50
N TYR A 56 -1.55 6.44 2.14
CA TYR A 56 -2.38 7.43 1.44
C TYR A 56 -3.72 7.69 2.13
N ALA A 57 -4.22 6.74 2.93
CA ALA A 57 -5.49 6.86 3.62
C ALA A 57 -5.34 7.57 4.97
N GLU A 58 -6.37 8.35 5.35
CA GLU A 58 -6.48 9.03 6.64
C GLU A 58 -7.85 8.76 7.27
N ALA A 59 -7.89 8.63 8.59
CA ALA A 59 -9.08 8.20 9.31
C ALA A 59 -10.30 9.12 9.13
N ASP A 60 -10.07 10.42 8.98
CA ASP A 60 -11.09 11.47 8.84
C ASP A 60 -11.50 11.74 7.38
N LYS A 61 -10.83 11.12 6.40
CA LYS A 61 -11.04 11.40 4.96
C LYS A 61 -11.89 10.35 4.25
N GLY A 62 -12.12 9.19 4.85
CA GLY A 62 -12.85 8.11 4.18
C GLY A 62 -12.21 7.72 2.85
N TYR A 63 -12.93 7.90 1.74
CA TYR A 63 -12.42 7.59 0.39
C TYR A 63 -11.76 8.78 -0.32
N ASP A 64 -11.70 9.97 0.31
CA ASP A 64 -11.02 11.13 -0.26
C ASP A 64 -9.53 11.11 0.08
N TYR A 65 -8.76 10.36 -0.72
CA TYR A 65 -7.32 10.22 -0.55
C TYR A 65 -6.49 11.28 -1.30
N LEU A 66 -7.15 12.16 -2.06
CA LEU A 66 -6.47 13.24 -2.81
C LEU A 66 -6.41 14.56 -2.05
N SER A 67 -7.08 14.65 -0.89
CA SER A 67 -7.09 15.84 -0.03
C SER A 67 -6.58 15.48 1.38
N PRO A 68 -5.34 14.96 1.53
CA PRO A 68 -4.83 14.56 2.82
C PRO A 68 -4.70 15.76 3.78
N SER A 69 -4.93 15.50 5.08
CA SER A 69 -4.65 16.45 6.16
C SER A 69 -3.16 16.46 6.54
N THR A 70 -2.45 15.36 6.26
CA THR A 70 -0.99 15.30 6.40
C THR A 70 -0.35 16.38 5.53
N SER A 71 0.46 17.23 6.13
CA SER A 71 1.02 18.41 5.46
C SER A 71 2.52 18.54 5.66
N LEU A 72 3.15 19.06 4.63
CA LEU A 72 4.56 19.51 4.60
C LEU A 72 4.54 21.04 4.58
N ASP A 73 5.13 21.68 5.57
CA ASP A 73 5.17 23.13 5.64
C ASP A 73 6.27 23.74 4.75
N SER A 74 6.41 25.09 4.79
CA SER A 74 7.41 25.82 4.01
C SER A 74 8.86 25.48 4.38
N ASP A 75 9.09 24.98 5.59
CA ASP A 75 10.40 24.57 6.08
C ASP A 75 10.66 23.06 5.85
N ASN A 76 9.79 22.42 5.06
CA ASN A 76 9.83 20.99 4.77
C ASN A 76 9.65 20.11 6.02
N ILE A 77 8.82 20.52 6.97
CA ILE A 77 8.49 19.75 8.16
C ILE A 77 7.15 19.04 7.94
N LEU A 78 7.17 17.71 7.97
CA LEU A 78 5.99 16.88 7.81
C LEU A 78 5.29 16.65 9.17
N ASN A 79 3.98 16.88 9.18
CA ASN A 79 3.10 16.57 10.30
C ASN A 79 1.81 15.92 9.79
N GLY A 80 1.26 14.98 10.57
CA GLY A 80 0.00 14.30 10.26
C GLY A 80 0.00 12.83 10.59
N SER A 81 -0.91 12.08 9.97
CA SER A 81 -0.99 10.64 10.19
C SER A 81 -1.59 9.90 9.00
N LYS A 82 -1.27 8.62 8.88
CA LYS A 82 -1.85 7.69 7.93
C LYS A 82 -2.44 6.49 8.64
N THR A 83 -3.56 6.01 8.15
CA THR A 83 -4.22 4.80 8.65
C THR A 83 -4.20 3.71 7.59
N LEU A 84 -4.42 2.46 8.02
CA LEU A 84 -4.51 1.30 7.15
C LEU A 84 -3.31 1.14 6.18
N VAL A 85 -2.11 1.48 6.65
CA VAL A 85 -0.89 1.31 5.87
C VAL A 85 -0.51 -0.17 5.87
N LEU A 86 -0.76 -0.84 4.74
CA LEU A 86 -0.46 -2.27 4.58
C LEU A 86 1.03 -2.53 4.74
N ASN A 87 1.37 -3.49 5.60
CA ASN A 87 2.74 -3.92 5.89
C ASN A 87 3.68 -2.80 6.41
N GLY A 88 3.11 -1.72 6.97
CA GLY A 88 3.88 -0.54 7.41
C GLY A 88 4.97 -0.86 8.45
N SER A 89 4.71 -1.79 9.38
CA SER A 89 5.67 -2.18 10.42
C SER A 89 6.90 -2.94 9.90
N ASN A 90 6.81 -3.57 8.74
CA ASN A 90 7.91 -4.31 8.13
C ASN A 90 8.59 -3.49 7.01
N ALA A 91 8.04 -2.33 6.69
CA ALA A 91 8.58 -1.48 5.64
C ALA A 91 9.88 -0.80 6.10
N LYS A 92 10.89 -0.80 5.24
CA LYS A 92 12.12 -0.04 5.44
C LYS A 92 11.96 1.40 5.00
N LYS A 93 11.11 1.62 4.01
CA LYS A 93 10.74 2.95 3.52
C LYS A 93 9.22 3.08 3.39
N LEU A 94 8.75 4.31 3.55
CA LEU A 94 7.36 4.69 3.47
C LEU A 94 7.17 5.72 2.37
N ILE A 95 6.27 5.46 1.43
CA ILE A 95 5.79 6.48 0.48
C ILE A 95 4.54 7.10 1.10
N ILE A 96 4.51 8.42 1.26
CA ILE A 96 3.45 9.14 1.97
C ILE A 96 2.86 10.22 1.09
N SER A 97 1.54 10.27 1.00
CA SER A 97 0.84 11.41 0.38
C SER A 97 0.73 12.56 1.38
N CYS A 98 0.98 13.78 0.94
CA CYS A 98 0.85 14.98 1.75
C CYS A 98 0.52 16.21 0.91
N MET A 99 0.06 17.29 1.56
CA MET A 99 -0.11 18.60 0.94
C MET A 99 1.07 19.52 1.27
N LYS A 100 1.60 20.21 0.28
CA LYS A 100 2.54 21.31 0.45
C LYS A 100 2.06 22.49 -0.38
N ASP A 101 1.87 23.65 0.22
CA ASP A 101 1.43 24.89 -0.45
C ASP A 101 0.17 24.70 -1.33
N ASN A 102 -0.79 23.92 -0.87
CA ASN A 102 -1.99 23.46 -1.60
C ASN A 102 -1.71 22.56 -2.82
N GLU A 103 -0.50 22.04 -2.96
CA GLU A 103 -0.14 21.08 -3.98
C GLU A 103 -0.04 19.68 -3.38
N PHE A 104 -0.56 18.67 -4.09
CA PHE A 104 -0.48 17.26 -3.69
C PHE A 104 0.92 16.71 -3.96
N ASN A 105 1.51 16.03 -2.98
CA ASN A 105 2.85 15.47 -3.09
C ASN A 105 2.87 14.01 -2.64
N LEU A 106 3.76 13.24 -3.25
CA LEU A 106 4.21 11.93 -2.79
C LEU A 106 5.67 12.04 -2.37
N ILE A 107 5.95 11.68 -1.14
CA ILE A 107 7.30 11.72 -0.57
C ILE A 107 7.71 10.33 -0.11
N ILE A 108 9.01 10.04 -0.05
CA ILE A 108 9.56 8.78 0.47
C ILE A 108 10.47 9.04 1.67
N LEU A 109 10.26 8.28 2.74
CA LEU A 109 11.01 8.40 4.00
C LEU A 109 11.52 7.03 4.45
N ASP A 110 12.60 7.00 5.21
CA ASP A 110 12.96 5.82 5.99
C ASP A 110 11.99 5.66 7.16
N SER A 111 11.58 4.43 7.44
CA SER A 111 10.59 4.16 8.51
C SER A 111 11.12 4.44 9.91
N ASP A 112 12.43 4.51 10.08
CA ASP A 112 13.14 4.84 11.31
C ASP A 112 13.57 6.33 11.41
N THR A 113 13.03 7.19 10.54
CA THR A 113 13.27 8.64 10.60
C THR A 113 12.74 9.22 11.90
N ASP A 114 13.48 10.12 12.52
CA ASP A 114 13.07 10.82 13.74
C ASP A 114 11.71 11.51 13.55
N GLY A 115 10.79 11.31 14.49
CA GLY A 115 9.42 11.83 14.43
C GLY A 115 8.42 10.91 13.72
N VAL A 116 8.84 9.78 13.15
CA VAL A 116 7.95 8.75 12.63
C VAL A 116 7.60 7.76 13.74
N SER A 117 6.32 7.52 13.96
CA SER A 117 5.83 6.51 14.91
C SER A 117 4.90 5.54 14.19
N ILE A 118 5.15 4.24 14.34
CA ILE A 118 4.40 3.16 13.68
C ILE A 118 3.72 2.31 14.75
N ASN A 119 2.39 2.24 14.70
CA ASN A 119 1.58 1.37 15.54
C ASN A 119 0.95 0.27 14.67
N SER A 120 1.40 -0.95 14.83
CA SER A 120 0.97 -2.08 13.99
C SER A 120 -0.15 -2.89 14.62
N PHE A 121 -1.01 -3.44 13.77
CA PHE A 121 -2.07 -4.37 14.15
C PHE A 121 -2.29 -5.39 13.02
N SER A 122 -2.94 -6.51 13.36
CA SER A 122 -3.32 -7.51 12.36
C SER A 122 -4.76 -7.30 11.91
N THR A 123 -5.00 -7.42 10.63
CA THR A 123 -6.35 -7.46 10.06
C THR A 123 -6.97 -8.84 10.21
N VAL A 124 -8.28 -8.94 9.98
CA VAL A 124 -9.04 -10.21 10.14
C VAL A 124 -8.51 -11.34 9.24
N ASP A 125 -7.96 -11.00 8.09
CA ASP A 125 -7.34 -11.92 7.13
C ASP A 125 -5.90 -12.32 7.48
N GLY A 126 -5.36 -11.79 8.60
CA GLY A 126 -4.02 -12.11 9.09
C GLY A 126 -2.90 -11.25 8.49
N GLN A 127 -3.22 -10.28 7.64
CA GLN A 127 -2.22 -9.34 7.12
C GLN A 127 -1.76 -8.34 8.19
N SER A 128 -0.55 -7.81 8.05
CA SER A 128 -0.04 -6.72 8.88
C SER A 128 -0.51 -5.38 8.33
N CYS A 129 -1.01 -4.53 9.21
CA CYS A 129 -1.42 -3.16 8.90
C CYS A 129 -0.91 -2.20 9.96
N SER A 130 -0.80 -0.92 9.66
CA SER A 130 -0.28 0.07 10.62
C SER A 130 -1.03 1.40 10.55
N GLU A 131 -1.08 2.06 11.70
CA GLU A 131 -1.27 3.51 11.79
C GLU A 131 0.11 4.15 11.93
N ILE A 132 0.35 5.21 11.16
CA ILE A 132 1.64 5.90 11.18
C ILE A 132 1.40 7.38 11.45
N SER A 133 2.09 7.93 12.44
CA SER A 133 2.07 9.35 12.75
C SER A 133 3.43 10.01 12.47
N PHE A 134 3.35 11.27 12.09
CA PHE A 134 4.49 12.12 11.76
C PHE A 134 4.45 13.36 12.65
N GLU A 135 5.50 13.56 13.43
CA GLU A 135 5.65 14.71 14.33
C GLU A 135 6.97 15.42 14.05
N ASN A 136 6.90 16.58 13.42
CA ASN A 136 8.07 17.41 13.06
C ASN A 136 9.15 16.65 12.26
N VAL A 137 8.75 15.78 11.33
CA VAL A 137 9.67 15.02 10.49
C VAL A 137 10.29 15.92 9.44
N VAL A 138 11.61 15.99 9.40
CA VAL A 138 12.35 16.78 8.39
C VAL A 138 12.40 16.03 7.06
N VAL A 139 11.92 16.66 6.00
CA VAL A 139 11.88 16.10 4.64
C VAL A 139 12.83 16.91 3.74
N ASN A 140 13.71 16.24 3.01
CA ASN A 140 14.58 16.88 2.04
C ASN A 140 13.93 16.88 0.64
N ASP A 141 14.32 17.76 -0.22
CA ASP A 141 13.83 17.82 -1.61
C ASP A 141 14.10 16.50 -2.36
N SER A 142 15.16 15.79 -2.01
CA SER A 142 15.47 14.46 -2.55
C SER A 142 14.49 13.37 -2.14
N ASN A 143 13.66 13.61 -1.13
CA ASN A 143 12.62 12.68 -0.71
C ASN A 143 11.33 12.83 -1.53
N ILE A 144 11.21 13.86 -2.37
CA ILE A 144 10.01 14.07 -3.20
C ILE A 144 10.01 13.07 -4.36
N VAL A 145 9.00 12.22 -4.41
CA VAL A 145 8.80 11.23 -5.49
C VAL A 145 8.10 11.86 -6.68
N ALA A 146 7.05 12.64 -6.42
CA ALA A 146 6.28 13.37 -7.43
C ALA A 146 5.48 14.49 -6.77
N SER A 147 5.08 15.51 -7.55
CA SER A 147 4.30 16.66 -7.10
C SER A 147 3.16 16.97 -8.09
N GLY A 148 2.11 17.63 -7.60
CA GLY A 148 1.00 18.12 -8.39
C GLY A 148 0.26 17.04 -9.16
N ASP A 149 -0.07 17.35 -10.41
CA ASP A 149 -0.82 16.44 -11.29
C ASP A 149 -0.08 15.11 -11.54
N GLU A 150 1.25 15.10 -11.57
CA GLU A 150 2.02 13.85 -11.69
C GLU A 150 1.79 12.95 -10.49
N ALA A 151 1.86 13.47 -9.28
CA ALA A 151 1.64 12.71 -8.05
C ALA A 151 0.20 12.17 -7.96
N ILE A 152 -0.79 12.98 -8.34
CA ILE A 152 -2.20 12.58 -8.41
C ILE A 152 -2.40 11.43 -9.40
N ASN A 153 -1.85 11.57 -10.60
CA ASN A 153 -1.97 10.55 -11.64
C ASN A 153 -1.29 9.23 -11.24
N LEU A 154 -0.08 9.29 -10.69
CA LEU A 154 0.64 8.13 -10.19
C LEU A 154 -0.15 7.39 -9.12
N LEU A 155 -0.69 8.11 -8.13
CA LEU A 155 -1.49 7.50 -7.08
C LEU A 155 -2.77 6.86 -7.63
N ASN A 156 -3.52 7.56 -8.49
CA ASN A 156 -4.74 7.05 -9.10
C ASN A 156 -4.50 5.78 -9.93
N GLU A 157 -3.47 5.78 -10.77
CA GLU A 157 -3.12 4.61 -11.57
C GLU A 157 -2.72 3.42 -10.70
N THR A 158 -1.96 3.67 -9.63
CA THR A 158 -1.55 2.66 -8.67
C THR A 158 -2.73 2.06 -7.93
N ILE A 159 -3.66 2.88 -7.44
CA ILE A 159 -4.87 2.42 -6.75
C ILE A 159 -5.77 1.64 -7.72
N ASN A 160 -5.95 2.10 -8.96
CA ASN A 160 -6.74 1.37 -9.96
C ASN A 160 -6.15 -0.03 -10.23
N LEU A 161 -4.83 -0.15 -10.31
CA LEU A 161 -4.18 -1.44 -10.46
C LEU A 161 -4.38 -2.32 -9.22
N ALA A 162 -4.27 -1.76 -8.02
CA ALA A 162 -4.51 -2.47 -6.77
C ALA A 162 -5.96 -2.98 -6.68
N VAL A 163 -6.94 -2.17 -7.08
CA VAL A 163 -8.36 -2.57 -7.14
C VAL A 163 -8.55 -3.75 -8.10
N LEU A 164 -7.89 -3.74 -9.26
CA LEU A 164 -7.92 -4.87 -10.20
C LEU A 164 -7.35 -6.14 -9.55
N CYS A 165 -6.21 -6.03 -8.87
CA CYS A 165 -5.57 -7.16 -8.20
C CYS A 165 -6.45 -7.75 -7.09
N VAL A 166 -6.99 -6.91 -6.19
CA VAL A 166 -7.88 -7.36 -5.11
C VAL A 166 -9.18 -7.94 -5.65
N SER A 167 -9.71 -7.41 -6.77
CA SER A 167 -10.89 -8.00 -7.42
C SER A 167 -10.61 -9.39 -7.98
N ALA A 168 -9.44 -9.62 -8.56
CA ALA A 168 -9.03 -10.94 -9.04
C ALA A 168 -8.83 -11.93 -7.86
N GLU A 169 -8.22 -11.46 -6.77
CA GLU A 169 -8.08 -12.23 -5.53
C GLU A 169 -9.44 -12.67 -4.97
N ALA A 170 -10.40 -11.76 -4.95
CA ALA A 170 -11.77 -12.08 -4.52
C ALA A 170 -12.41 -13.17 -5.40
N VAL A 171 -12.18 -13.16 -6.72
CA VAL A 171 -12.64 -14.23 -7.63
C VAL A 171 -12.03 -15.56 -7.25
N GLY A 172 -10.72 -15.62 -6.99
CA GLY A 172 -10.02 -16.82 -6.53
C GLY A 172 -10.59 -17.38 -5.22
N CYS A 173 -10.84 -16.50 -4.24
CA CYS A 173 -11.47 -16.87 -2.98
C CYS A 173 -12.88 -17.47 -3.21
N MET A 174 -13.70 -16.82 -4.04
CA MET A 174 -15.05 -17.30 -4.36
C MET A 174 -15.03 -18.67 -5.05
N GLU A 175 -14.11 -18.89 -5.99
CA GLU A 175 -13.94 -20.17 -6.66
C GLU A 175 -13.56 -21.28 -5.66
N SER A 176 -12.61 -21.03 -4.78
CA SER A 176 -12.21 -21.97 -3.74
C SER A 176 -13.36 -22.32 -2.79
N CYS A 177 -14.14 -21.33 -2.37
CA CYS A 177 -15.33 -21.54 -1.54
C CYS A 177 -16.40 -22.36 -2.28
N TYR A 178 -16.63 -22.08 -3.56
CA TYR A 178 -17.59 -22.81 -4.38
C TYR A 178 -17.24 -24.31 -4.46
N PHE A 179 -16.00 -24.65 -4.84
CA PHE A 179 -15.61 -26.05 -4.96
C PHE A 179 -15.63 -26.79 -3.61
N LYS A 180 -15.17 -26.18 -2.52
CA LYS A 180 -15.25 -26.77 -1.17
C LYS A 180 -16.70 -27.03 -0.75
N THR A 181 -17.61 -26.09 -1.04
CA THR A 181 -19.03 -26.25 -0.75
C THR A 181 -19.65 -27.40 -1.57
N LEU A 182 -19.30 -27.46 -2.85
CA LEU A 182 -19.77 -28.52 -3.74
C LEU A 182 -19.34 -29.92 -3.25
N GLU A 183 -18.06 -30.08 -2.88
CA GLU A 183 -17.56 -31.34 -2.34
C GLU A 183 -18.24 -31.69 -0.99
N TYR A 184 -18.41 -30.72 -0.11
CA TYR A 184 -19.13 -30.93 1.14
C TYR A 184 -20.56 -31.40 0.92
N THR A 185 -21.33 -30.80 0.00
CA THR A 185 -22.72 -31.18 -0.27
C THR A 185 -22.84 -32.57 -0.90
N LYS A 186 -21.84 -33.01 -1.68
CA LYS A 186 -21.83 -34.39 -2.24
C LYS A 186 -21.57 -35.46 -1.18
N GLY A 187 -20.77 -35.14 -0.16
CA GLY A 187 -20.36 -36.09 0.88
C GLY A 187 -21.24 -36.08 2.13
N ARG A 188 -22.08 -35.06 2.31
CA ARG A 188 -22.89 -34.94 3.52
C ARG A 188 -24.15 -35.79 3.47
N GLU A 189 -24.25 -36.73 4.38
CA GLU A 189 -25.47 -37.51 4.63
C GLU A 189 -26.11 -37.05 5.96
N GLN A 190 -27.43 -36.83 5.96
CA GLN A 190 -28.24 -36.53 7.15
C GLN A 190 -29.60 -37.17 7.07
N PHE A 191 -30.12 -37.57 8.25
CA PHE A 191 -31.41 -38.16 8.45
C PHE A 191 -31.62 -39.56 7.81
N GLY A 192 -30.58 -40.28 7.49
CA GLY A 192 -30.58 -41.65 7.01
C GLY A 192 -30.77 -41.78 5.52
#